data_7cadd3e8e79c5b45c491fcfe2a244817
#
_entry.id   7cadd3e8e79c5b45c491fcfe2a244817
#
_cell.length_a   1.000
_cell.length_b   1.000
_cell.length_c   1.000
_cell.angle_alpha   90.00
_cell.angle_beta   90.00
_cell.angle_gamma   90.00
#
_symmetry.space_group_name_H-M   'P 1'
#
loop_
_entity.id
_entity.type
_entity.pdbx_description
1 polymer ?
#
loop_
_entity_poly.entity_id
_entity_poly.type
_entity_poly.pdbx_seq_one_letter_code
_entity_poly.pdbx_strand_id
1 'polypeptide(L)'
;IRDASTSRGLGDVYKRQGCDEVILYKSENFVEKVKYFTNGEGVDVVYDGVGKDTAILGLDCLKPLGTMVVFGNSSGNCPPIDPGLLASKGSLFFTRPTLMTYGTKEKDLLHSSGRVFEMLATNKIKLEINTSYNLSDVSKAHADLESRKTFGSIVMKNDY
;
A
#
# COMPACT_ATOMS: atom_id res chain seq x y z
N ILE A 1 2.55 -17.43 -12.48
CA ILE A 1 3.78 -16.88 -13.10
C ILE A 1 3.36 -15.59 -13.76
N ARG A 2 3.61 -14.46 -13.11
CA ARG A 2 3.39 -13.16 -13.73
C ARG A 2 4.56 -12.84 -14.64
N ASP A 3 4.23 -12.49 -15.86
CA ASP A 3 5.16 -12.04 -16.86
C ASP A 3 6.05 -10.91 -16.29
N ALA A 4 7.36 -11.08 -16.40
CA ALA A 4 8.35 -10.10 -15.91
C ALA A 4 8.21 -8.73 -16.61
N SER A 5 7.47 -8.66 -17.73
CA SER A 5 7.14 -7.42 -18.43
C SER A 5 6.11 -6.58 -17.66
N THR A 6 5.11 -7.21 -17.03
CA THR A 6 4.04 -6.53 -16.30
C THR A 6 4.55 -5.97 -14.96
N SER A 7 5.49 -6.66 -14.29
CA SER A 7 6.08 -6.18 -13.03
C SER A 7 7.05 -5.01 -13.26
N ARG A 8 7.79 -5.00 -14.39
CA ARG A 8 8.63 -3.84 -14.78
C ARG A 8 7.78 -2.61 -15.08
N GLY A 9 6.66 -2.76 -15.79
CA GLY A 9 5.74 -1.64 -16.06
C GLY A 9 5.14 -1.02 -14.79
N LEU A 10 4.81 -1.82 -13.76
CA LEU A 10 4.34 -1.33 -12.46
C LEU A 10 5.43 -0.57 -11.70
N GLY A 11 6.67 -1.03 -11.74
CA GLY A 11 7.80 -0.34 -11.12
C GLY A 11 8.01 1.06 -11.70
N ASP A 12 7.93 1.19 -13.03
CA ASP A 12 8.05 2.47 -13.73
C ASP A 12 6.89 3.43 -13.39
N VAL A 13 5.68 2.91 -13.16
CA VAL A 13 4.53 3.72 -12.72
C VAL A 13 4.78 4.29 -11.33
N TYR A 14 5.24 3.48 -10.38
CA TYR A 14 5.52 3.95 -9.02
C TYR A 14 6.68 4.97 -8.97
N LYS A 15 7.75 4.74 -9.72
CA LYS A 15 8.85 5.72 -9.82
C LYS A 15 8.39 7.05 -10.42
N ARG A 16 7.54 7.03 -11.43
CA ARG A 16 6.95 8.26 -11.98
C ARG A 16 6.02 9.00 -11.01
N GLN A 17 5.50 8.31 -10.00
CA GLN A 17 4.68 8.89 -8.93
C GLN A 17 5.50 9.37 -7.73
N GLY A 18 6.82 9.34 -7.80
CA GLY A 18 7.72 9.85 -6.77
C GLY A 18 8.29 8.79 -5.82
N CYS A 19 8.16 7.50 -6.16
CA CYS A 19 8.83 6.44 -5.43
C CYS A 19 10.31 6.38 -5.85
N ASP A 20 11.23 6.47 -4.91
CA ASP A 20 12.67 6.43 -5.16
C ASP A 20 13.09 5.04 -5.67
N GLU A 21 12.60 3.97 -5.01
CA GLU A 21 12.93 2.60 -5.36
C GLU A 21 11.70 1.67 -5.32
N VAL A 22 11.71 0.64 -6.15
CA VAL A 22 10.65 -0.38 -6.21
C VAL A 22 11.24 -1.77 -6.00
N ILE A 23 10.64 -2.54 -5.10
CA ILE A 23 11.07 -3.89 -4.74
C ILE A 23 9.96 -4.87 -5.06
N LEU A 24 10.27 -5.93 -5.80
CA LEU A 24 9.34 -6.99 -6.12
C LEU A 24 9.33 -8.04 -5.00
N TYR A 25 8.67 -7.75 -3.90
CA TYR A 25 8.73 -8.51 -2.64
C TYR A 25 8.38 -10.01 -2.75
N LYS A 26 7.79 -10.43 -3.86
CA LYS A 26 7.52 -11.87 -4.12
C LYS A 26 8.72 -12.63 -4.66
N SER A 27 9.69 -11.94 -5.24
CA SER A 27 10.88 -12.51 -5.88
C SER A 27 12.18 -11.97 -5.31
N GLU A 28 12.11 -10.91 -4.51
CA GLU A 28 13.25 -10.25 -3.91
C GLU A 28 13.08 -10.18 -2.38
N ASN A 29 14.18 -10.26 -1.65
CA ASN A 29 14.19 -10.01 -0.21
C ASN A 29 14.07 -8.50 0.05
N PHE A 30 12.85 -8.04 0.33
CA PHE A 30 12.60 -6.62 0.51
C PHE A 30 13.28 -6.05 1.78
N VAL A 31 13.51 -6.86 2.81
CA VAL A 31 14.21 -6.42 4.03
C VAL A 31 15.67 -6.07 3.70
N GLU A 32 16.37 -6.95 3.00
CA GLU A 32 17.76 -6.71 2.57
C GLU A 32 17.86 -5.51 1.63
N LYS A 33 16.90 -5.35 0.71
CA LYS A 33 16.87 -4.20 -0.20
C LYS A 33 16.65 -2.89 0.54
N VAL A 34 15.71 -2.84 1.48
CA VAL A 34 15.48 -1.65 2.31
C VAL A 34 16.73 -1.32 3.10
N LYS A 35 17.37 -2.31 3.74
CA LYS A 35 18.65 -2.09 4.46
C LYS A 35 19.75 -1.59 3.53
N TYR A 36 19.84 -2.10 2.33
CA TYR A 36 20.80 -1.63 1.34
C TYR A 36 20.58 -0.15 0.96
N PHE A 37 19.33 0.23 0.63
CA PHE A 37 19.00 1.60 0.23
C PHE A 37 19.08 2.62 1.37
N THR A 38 19.02 2.15 2.62
CA THR A 38 19.10 3.01 3.82
C THR A 38 20.46 2.90 4.53
N ASN A 39 21.48 2.34 3.90
CA ASN A 39 22.82 2.12 4.49
C ASN A 39 22.76 1.36 5.83
N GLY A 40 21.82 0.44 5.98
CA GLY A 40 21.61 -0.38 7.16
C GLY A 40 20.71 0.23 8.24
N GLU A 41 20.38 1.50 8.17
CA GLU A 41 19.58 2.18 9.21
C GLU A 41 18.12 1.71 9.25
N GLY A 42 17.50 1.49 8.11
CA GLY A 42 16.08 1.23 7.99
C GLY A 42 15.26 2.51 7.76
N VAL A 43 13.94 2.37 7.77
CA VAL A 43 12.99 3.46 7.49
C VAL A 43 12.25 3.91 8.76
N ASP A 44 11.73 5.14 8.76
CA ASP A 44 10.93 5.67 9.87
C ASP A 44 9.58 4.98 10.01
N VAL A 45 8.95 4.69 8.87
CA VAL A 45 7.58 4.17 8.82
C VAL A 45 7.47 3.11 7.73
N VAL A 46 6.77 2.02 8.04
CA VAL A 46 6.32 1.03 7.07
C VAL A 46 4.79 1.07 6.99
N TYR A 47 4.25 1.32 5.82
CA TYR A 47 2.82 1.19 5.53
C TYR A 47 2.54 -0.15 4.85
N ASP A 48 1.86 -1.07 5.53
CA ASP A 48 1.59 -2.42 5.05
C ASP A 48 0.10 -2.62 4.74
N GLY A 49 -0.19 -2.84 3.45
CA GLY A 49 -1.50 -3.22 2.95
C GLY A 49 -1.66 -4.72 2.70
N VAL A 50 -0.60 -5.51 2.91
CA VAL A 50 -0.54 -6.95 2.56
C VAL A 50 -0.91 -7.84 3.75
N GLY A 51 -0.34 -7.58 4.92
CA GLY A 51 -0.69 -8.23 6.18
C GLY A 51 0.10 -9.50 6.44
N LYS A 52 -0.54 -10.69 6.29
CA LYS A 52 0.01 -11.98 6.70
C LYS A 52 1.45 -12.22 6.21
N ASP A 53 1.71 -11.95 4.95
CA ASP A 53 2.98 -12.33 4.32
C ASP A 53 4.12 -11.34 4.58
N THR A 54 3.81 -10.11 5.00
CA THR A 54 4.78 -9.01 5.04
C THR A 54 4.92 -8.33 6.40
N ALA A 55 3.88 -8.34 7.24
CA ALA A 55 3.84 -7.52 8.45
C ALA A 55 5.00 -7.80 9.43
N ILE A 56 5.31 -9.07 9.69
CA ILE A 56 6.40 -9.44 10.61
C ILE A 56 7.76 -9.07 10.03
N LEU A 57 7.98 -9.37 8.75
CA LEU A 57 9.23 -9.02 8.06
C LEU A 57 9.38 -7.50 7.89
N GLY A 58 8.27 -6.78 7.76
CA GLY A 58 8.27 -5.32 7.69
C GLY A 58 8.83 -4.63 8.94
N LEU A 59 8.74 -5.29 10.11
CA LEU A 59 9.38 -4.79 11.33
C LEU A 59 10.91 -4.73 11.22
N ASP A 60 11.51 -5.61 10.41
CA ASP A 60 12.96 -5.62 10.17
C ASP A 60 13.43 -4.50 9.24
N CYS A 61 12.50 -3.86 8.55
CA CYS A 61 12.79 -2.68 7.73
C CYS A 61 12.89 -1.39 8.55
N LEU A 62 12.35 -1.38 9.77
CA LEU A 62 12.28 -0.18 10.60
C LEU A 62 13.63 0.11 11.29
N LYS A 63 13.89 1.39 11.46
CA LYS A 63 14.91 1.86 12.40
C LYS A 63 14.36 1.84 13.84
N PRO A 64 15.23 1.91 14.88
CA PRO A 64 14.74 2.07 16.25
C PRO A 64 13.74 3.21 16.39
N LEU A 65 12.70 3.01 17.20
CA LEU A 65 11.56 3.92 17.40
C LEU A 65 10.69 4.13 16.12
N GLY A 66 10.88 3.32 15.09
CA GLY A 66 10.08 3.36 13.87
C GLY A 66 8.66 2.84 14.06
N THR A 67 7.79 3.16 13.11
CA THR A 67 6.36 2.84 13.20
C THR A 67 5.92 1.87 12.10
N MET A 68 5.30 0.77 12.49
CA MET A 68 4.60 -0.16 11.61
C MET A 68 3.11 0.18 11.54
N VAL A 69 2.61 0.47 10.36
CA VAL A 69 1.21 0.80 10.09
C VAL A 69 0.60 -0.28 9.21
N VAL A 70 -0.10 -1.25 9.78
CA VAL A 70 -0.79 -2.29 9.03
C VAL A 70 -2.21 -1.83 8.74
N PHE A 71 -2.50 -1.39 7.53
CA PHE A 71 -3.83 -0.89 7.15
C PHE A 71 -4.62 -1.84 6.25
N GLY A 72 -4.00 -2.92 5.76
CA GLY A 72 -4.63 -3.91 4.88
C GLY A 72 -4.27 -5.35 5.24
N ASN A 73 -4.91 -6.29 4.56
CA ASN A 73 -4.77 -7.73 4.75
C ASN A 73 -5.00 -8.52 3.46
N SER A 74 -4.45 -8.01 2.35
CA SER A 74 -4.66 -8.63 1.01
C SER A 74 -4.10 -10.05 0.88
N SER A 75 -3.15 -10.46 1.73
CA SER A 75 -2.66 -11.85 1.84
C SER A 75 -3.26 -12.61 3.02
N GLY A 76 -4.08 -11.98 3.81
CA GLY A 76 -4.67 -12.49 5.05
C GLY A 76 -4.34 -11.61 6.25
N ASN A 77 -4.92 -11.95 7.40
CA ASN A 77 -4.74 -11.16 8.62
C ASN A 77 -3.29 -11.18 9.08
N CYS A 78 -2.82 -10.02 9.55
CA CYS A 78 -1.54 -9.92 10.24
C CYS A 78 -1.52 -10.90 11.43
N PRO A 79 -0.44 -11.67 11.60
CA PRO A 79 -0.29 -12.54 12.77
C PRO A 79 -0.29 -11.73 14.08
N PRO A 80 -0.61 -12.36 15.22
CA PRO A 80 -0.45 -11.72 16.52
C PRO A 80 0.97 -11.20 16.72
N ILE A 81 1.10 -10.00 17.27
CA ILE A 81 2.39 -9.37 17.57
C ILE A 81 2.67 -9.49 19.06
N ASP A 82 3.80 -10.11 19.37
CA ASP A 82 4.34 -10.11 20.73
C ASP A 82 4.98 -8.75 21.03
N PRO A 83 4.58 -8.06 22.11
CA PRO A 83 5.21 -6.82 22.54
C PRO A 83 6.73 -6.94 22.75
N GLY A 84 7.22 -8.10 23.20
CA GLY A 84 8.63 -8.39 23.33
C GLY A 84 9.39 -8.32 22.01
N LEU A 85 8.75 -8.71 20.91
CA LEU A 85 9.30 -8.57 19.57
C LEU A 85 9.51 -7.10 19.20
N LEU A 86 8.55 -6.22 19.52
CA LEU A 86 8.68 -4.78 19.26
C LEU A 86 9.83 -4.17 20.07
N ALA A 87 9.95 -4.57 21.34
CA ALA A 87 11.04 -4.12 22.20
C ALA A 87 12.41 -4.56 21.66
N SER A 88 12.57 -5.84 21.30
CA SER A 88 13.85 -6.41 20.81
C SER A 88 14.28 -5.82 19.47
N LYS A 89 13.35 -5.39 18.63
CA LYS A 89 13.63 -4.76 17.32
C LYS A 89 13.86 -3.24 17.39
N GLY A 90 13.96 -2.65 18.58
CA GLY A 90 14.29 -1.25 18.77
C GLY A 90 13.16 -0.38 19.28
N SER A 91 12.31 -0.92 20.16
CA SER A 91 11.18 -0.20 20.77
C SER A 91 10.21 0.37 19.73
N LEU A 92 9.79 -0.48 18.81
CA LEU A 92 8.95 -0.11 17.68
C LEU A 92 7.52 0.22 18.09
N PHE A 93 6.89 1.12 17.32
CA PHE A 93 5.45 1.36 17.41
C PHE A 93 4.72 0.49 16.40
N PHE A 94 3.56 -0.04 16.79
CA PHE A 94 2.70 -0.82 15.91
C PHE A 94 1.26 -0.33 16.00
N THR A 95 0.64 -0.08 14.85
CA THR A 95 -0.76 0.38 14.79
C THR A 95 -1.53 -0.27 13.64
N ARG A 96 -2.84 -0.43 13.87
CA ARG A 96 -3.81 -0.93 12.88
C ARG A 96 -4.94 0.10 12.73
N PRO A 97 -4.73 1.15 11.92
CA PRO A 97 -5.77 2.15 11.68
C PRO A 97 -6.92 1.58 10.86
N THR A 98 -8.11 2.11 11.06
CA THR A 98 -9.27 1.88 10.20
C THR A 98 -9.86 3.21 9.76
N LEU A 99 -10.20 3.32 8.48
CA LEU A 99 -10.82 4.54 7.94
C LEU A 99 -12.10 4.91 8.69
N MET A 100 -12.87 3.90 9.10
CA MET A 100 -14.13 4.11 9.84
C MET A 100 -13.91 4.86 11.15
N THR A 101 -12.83 4.57 11.87
CA THR A 101 -12.50 5.28 13.11
C THR A 101 -12.10 6.74 12.83
N TYR A 102 -11.26 6.96 11.83
CA TYR A 102 -10.80 8.30 11.45
C TYR A 102 -11.88 9.17 10.81
N GLY A 103 -12.86 8.55 10.11
CA GLY A 103 -13.97 9.24 9.45
C GLY A 103 -15.27 9.32 10.26
N THR A 104 -15.28 8.92 11.54
CA THR A 104 -16.49 8.88 12.36
C THR A 104 -17.11 10.25 12.58
N LYS A 105 -16.28 11.28 12.77
CA LYS A 105 -16.75 12.66 12.96
C LYS A 105 -16.79 13.37 11.62
N GLU A 106 -17.90 14.01 11.32
CA GLU A 106 -18.10 14.78 10.08
C GLU A 106 -16.94 15.79 9.83
N LYS A 107 -16.51 16.49 10.86
CA LYS A 107 -15.38 17.43 10.78
C LYS A 107 -14.11 16.75 10.27
N ASP A 108 -13.78 15.57 10.78
CA ASP A 108 -12.55 14.85 10.42
C ASP A 108 -12.67 14.28 9.00
N LEU A 109 -13.86 13.81 8.62
CA LEU A 109 -14.15 13.37 7.27
C LEU A 109 -14.02 14.51 6.26
N LEU A 110 -14.65 15.66 6.52
CA LEU A 110 -14.58 16.85 5.65
C LEU A 110 -13.15 17.37 5.54
N HIS A 111 -12.40 17.40 6.64
CA HIS A 111 -11.00 17.80 6.63
C HIS A 111 -10.15 16.88 5.75
N SER A 112 -10.26 15.55 5.95
CA SER A 112 -9.47 14.56 5.23
C SER A 112 -9.82 14.50 3.75
N SER A 113 -11.12 14.49 3.40
CA SER A 113 -11.57 14.49 2.01
C SER A 113 -11.20 15.79 1.29
N GLY A 114 -11.35 16.95 1.97
CA GLY A 114 -10.94 18.25 1.44
C GLY A 114 -9.46 18.29 1.05
N ARG A 115 -8.59 17.72 1.89
CA ARG A 115 -7.16 17.62 1.57
C ARG A 115 -6.89 16.73 0.36
N VAL A 116 -7.58 15.59 0.24
CA VAL A 116 -7.43 14.71 -0.93
C VAL A 116 -7.87 15.44 -2.21
N PHE A 117 -9.02 16.11 -2.18
CA PHE A 117 -9.49 16.89 -3.35
C PHE A 117 -8.56 18.05 -3.70
N GLU A 118 -8.01 18.75 -2.71
CA GLU A 118 -6.99 19.78 -2.95
C GLU A 118 -5.74 19.20 -3.64
N MET A 119 -5.24 18.05 -3.16
CA MET A 119 -4.07 17.40 -3.75
C MET A 119 -4.32 16.93 -5.18
N LEU A 120 -5.53 16.47 -5.49
CA LEU A 120 -5.95 16.13 -6.85
C LEU A 120 -6.05 17.38 -7.72
N ALA A 121 -6.72 18.44 -7.25
CA ALA A 121 -6.89 19.69 -7.98
C ALA A 121 -5.56 20.40 -8.29
N THR A 122 -4.58 20.26 -7.39
CA THR A 122 -3.23 20.83 -7.55
C THR A 122 -2.23 19.89 -8.22
N ASN A 123 -2.68 18.74 -8.74
CA ASN A 123 -1.86 17.69 -9.36
C ASN A 123 -0.71 17.16 -8.47
N LYS A 124 -0.83 17.31 -7.16
CA LYS A 124 0.09 16.67 -6.19
C LYS A 124 -0.12 15.15 -6.13
N ILE A 125 -1.35 14.69 -6.36
CA ILE A 125 -1.69 13.29 -6.59
C ILE A 125 -2.17 13.16 -8.03
N LYS A 126 -1.59 12.22 -8.76
CA LYS A 126 -2.03 11.87 -10.12
C LYS A 126 -2.93 10.65 -10.05
N LEU A 127 -4.17 10.82 -10.48
CA LEU A 127 -5.13 9.73 -10.60
C LEU A 127 -5.07 9.20 -12.04
N GLU A 128 -4.58 7.98 -12.20
CA GLU A 128 -4.61 7.28 -13.49
C GLU A 128 -5.77 6.29 -13.50
N ILE A 129 -6.75 6.52 -14.38
CA ILE A 129 -7.85 5.59 -14.64
C ILE A 129 -7.44 4.77 -15.86
N ASN A 130 -6.87 3.59 -15.62
CA ASN A 130 -6.32 2.76 -16.69
C ASN A 130 -7.34 1.84 -17.34
N THR A 131 -8.43 1.53 -16.63
CA THR A 131 -9.46 0.62 -17.14
C THR A 131 -10.84 1.12 -16.73
N SER A 132 -11.77 1.14 -17.68
CA SER A 132 -13.17 1.40 -17.42
C SER A 132 -14.03 0.28 -18.01
N TYR A 133 -15.08 -0.07 -17.28
CA TYR A 133 -16.09 -1.06 -17.66
C TYR A 133 -17.47 -0.40 -17.69
N ASN A 134 -18.37 -0.95 -18.47
CA ASN A 134 -19.79 -0.61 -18.32
C ASN A 134 -20.34 -1.26 -17.05
N LEU A 135 -21.35 -0.67 -16.45
CA LEU A 135 -21.95 -1.22 -15.23
C LEU A 135 -22.51 -2.63 -15.46
N SER A 136 -23.01 -2.92 -16.67
CA SER A 136 -23.43 -4.26 -17.12
C SER A 136 -22.30 -5.31 -17.07
N ASP A 137 -21.04 -4.89 -17.17
CA ASP A 137 -19.87 -5.76 -17.17
C ASP A 137 -19.25 -5.97 -15.78
N VAL A 138 -19.99 -5.71 -14.69
CA VAL A 138 -19.49 -5.78 -13.30
C VAL A 138 -18.81 -7.11 -12.99
N SER A 139 -19.36 -8.24 -13.43
CA SER A 139 -18.76 -9.56 -13.18
C SER A 139 -17.39 -9.70 -13.81
N LYS A 140 -17.17 -9.14 -15.01
CA LYS A 140 -15.87 -9.12 -15.68
C LYS A 140 -14.89 -8.21 -14.95
N ALA A 141 -15.35 -7.03 -14.51
CA ALA A 141 -14.53 -6.09 -13.74
C ALA A 141 -14.00 -6.73 -12.46
N HIS A 142 -14.85 -7.44 -11.71
CA HIS A 142 -14.45 -8.20 -10.52
C HIS A 142 -13.44 -9.31 -10.84
N ALA A 143 -13.72 -10.13 -11.86
CA ALA A 143 -12.80 -11.20 -12.25
C ALA A 143 -11.42 -10.68 -12.67
N ASP A 144 -11.37 -9.58 -13.42
CA ASP A 144 -10.11 -8.96 -13.83
C ASP A 144 -9.35 -8.33 -12.64
N LEU A 145 -10.07 -7.73 -11.68
CA LEU A 145 -9.50 -7.20 -10.44
C LEU A 145 -8.91 -8.33 -9.57
N GLU A 146 -9.67 -9.39 -9.32
CA GLU A 146 -9.26 -10.54 -8.51
C GLU A 146 -8.09 -11.30 -9.13
N SER A 147 -8.08 -11.44 -10.46
CA SER A 147 -6.97 -12.03 -11.21
C SER A 147 -5.75 -11.12 -11.32
N ARG A 148 -5.83 -9.89 -10.76
CA ARG A 148 -4.77 -8.87 -10.78
C ARG A 148 -4.31 -8.49 -12.19
N LYS A 149 -5.19 -8.54 -13.18
CA LYS A 149 -4.91 -8.09 -14.55
C LYS A 149 -4.94 -6.57 -14.68
N THR A 150 -5.60 -5.90 -13.74
CA THR A 150 -5.73 -4.45 -13.71
C THR A 150 -4.71 -3.81 -12.77
N PHE A 151 -4.37 -2.55 -13.00
CA PHE A 151 -3.56 -1.71 -12.12
C PHE A 151 -4.16 -0.30 -12.07
N GLY A 152 -3.88 0.45 -11.00
CA GLY A 152 -4.51 1.74 -10.74
C GLY A 152 -5.99 1.61 -10.39
N SER A 153 -6.72 2.70 -10.54
CA SER A 153 -8.17 2.72 -10.31
C SER A 153 -8.93 2.20 -11.53
N ILE A 154 -9.89 1.33 -11.30
CA ILE A 154 -10.88 0.94 -12.29
C ILE A 154 -12.18 1.71 -12.04
N VAL A 155 -12.88 2.08 -13.11
CA VAL A 155 -14.11 2.86 -13.04
C VAL A 155 -15.21 2.12 -13.78
N MET A 156 -16.41 2.14 -13.19
CA MET A 156 -17.63 1.66 -13.85
C MET A 156 -18.40 2.85 -14.38
N LYS A 157 -18.79 2.77 -15.64
CA LYS A 157 -19.59 3.80 -16.32
C LYS A 157 -21.05 3.35 -16.40
N ASN A 158 -21.95 4.29 -16.18
CA ASN A 158 -23.36 4.08 -16.44
C ASN A 158 -23.60 4.11 -17.96
N ASP A 159 -24.42 3.18 -18.44
CA ASP A 159 -24.75 3.03 -19.88
C ASP A 159 -25.93 3.95 -20.28
N TYR A 160 -26.00 5.18 -19.73
CA TYR A 160 -27.01 6.17 -20.13
C TYR A 160 -26.49 7.08 -21.23
#